data_e8b319543d82464ae88690cf4cf5ca19
#
_entry.id   e8b319543d82464ae88690cf4cf5ca19
#
_cell.length_a   1.000
_cell.length_b   1.000
_cell.length_c   1.000
_cell.angle_alpha   90.00
_cell.angle_beta   90.00
_cell.angle_gamma   90.00
#
_symmetry.space_group_name_H-M   'P 1'
#
loop_
_entity.id
_entity.type
_entity.pdbx_description
1 polymer ?
#
loop_
_entity_poly.entity_id
_entity_poly.type
_entity_poly.pdbx_seq_one_letter_code
_entity_poly.pdbx_strand_id
1 'polypeptide(L)'
;MKKYLISIGLLYGTAIPAQPQFELSDNIYRVPYLSGLDVHVTSNHLTHSPLGRYDMSGTGNGSSCSANYPIVAAAEGIIRRIVDNNDTRPPDCDPDCADFNNYVWIEHANGEWSKYSHMKKNSTTVTADLQVGDQVCAGTLLGYECDVGQASGPHLHFEVRRPNNPANVQISTAGGFMSDAVHLVPVINSLGDHYFETNTDIVASGSNACTNININIVSPLVITGTDQVKIYMASGDITTFNGGTMLYTNTSNGMMHAGNSITLRPGFQAVPGSYFHARIGTCATTNITGACQ
;
A
#
# COMPACT_ATOMS: atom_id res chain seq x y z
N MET A 1 42.86 52.98 42.26
CA MET A 1 42.05 51.77 42.27
C MET A 1 40.97 51.89 41.20
N LYS A 2 41.13 51.16 40.07
CA LYS A 2 40.11 51.17 38.99
C LYS A 2 39.14 50.02 39.28
N LYS A 3 37.86 50.35 39.46
CA LYS A 3 36.76 49.35 39.60
C LYS A 3 36.32 48.92 38.19
N TYR A 4 36.44 47.63 37.91
CA TYR A 4 35.85 47.03 36.69
C TYR A 4 34.46 46.52 37.05
N LEU A 5 33.45 47.05 36.37
CA LEU A 5 32.07 46.46 36.36
C LEU A 5 32.07 45.33 35.37
N ILE A 6 31.80 44.10 35.84
CA ILE A 6 31.55 42.96 35.01
C ILE A 6 30.02 42.92 34.79
N SER A 7 29.59 43.18 33.56
CA SER A 7 28.20 43.05 33.14
C SER A 7 27.97 41.58 32.76
N ILE A 8 27.18 40.82 33.56
CA ILE A 8 26.75 39.46 33.22
C ILE A 8 25.49 39.62 32.34
N GLY A 9 25.66 39.45 31.05
CA GLY A 9 24.55 39.34 30.12
C GLY A 9 23.85 37.99 30.33
N LEU A 10 22.60 38.00 30.80
CA LEU A 10 21.74 36.82 30.78
C LEU A 10 21.39 36.55 29.33
N LEU A 11 21.95 35.48 28.76
CA LEU A 11 21.49 34.88 27.49
C LEU A 11 20.16 34.17 27.78
N TYR A 12 19.07 34.79 27.42
CA TYR A 12 17.79 34.09 27.29
C TYR A 12 17.90 33.16 26.07
N GLY A 13 18.30 31.92 26.32
CA GLY A 13 18.13 30.86 25.34
C GLY A 13 16.63 30.62 25.14
N THR A 14 16.10 31.00 23.99
CA THR A 14 14.80 30.49 23.57
C THR A 14 14.94 28.99 23.46
N ALA A 15 14.28 28.25 24.36
CA ALA A 15 14.16 26.81 24.22
C ALA A 15 13.42 26.53 22.90
N ILE A 16 14.16 26.07 21.91
CA ILE A 16 13.55 25.51 20.70
C ILE A 16 12.75 24.29 21.20
N PRO A 17 11.44 24.23 20.99
CA PRO A 17 10.69 23.04 21.39
C PRO A 17 11.35 21.84 20.73
N ALA A 18 11.73 20.85 21.55
CA ALA A 18 12.28 19.60 21.02
C ALA A 18 11.23 19.02 20.05
N GLN A 19 11.61 18.82 18.80
CA GLN A 19 10.78 18.08 17.87
C GLN A 19 10.50 16.70 18.47
N PRO A 20 9.29 16.16 18.33
CA PRO A 20 8.99 14.83 18.82
C PRO A 20 10.00 13.87 18.21
N GLN A 21 10.75 13.21 19.09
CA GLN A 21 11.75 12.25 18.66
C GLN A 21 11.03 10.94 18.36
N PHE A 22 10.84 10.65 17.07
CA PHE A 22 10.27 9.38 16.62
C PHE A 22 11.33 8.30 16.63
N GLU A 23 10.91 7.10 16.96
CA GLU A 23 11.68 5.91 16.65
C GLU A 23 11.45 5.56 15.18
N LEU A 24 12.53 5.23 14.47
CA LEU A 24 12.47 4.92 13.04
C LEU A 24 12.30 3.42 12.85
N SER A 25 11.59 3.03 11.80
CA SER A 25 11.58 1.65 11.34
C SER A 25 12.92 1.27 10.70
N ASP A 26 13.16 -0.03 10.56
CA ASP A 26 14.24 -0.50 9.72
C ASP A 26 14.00 -0.12 8.25
N ASN A 27 15.10 0.03 7.49
CA ASN A 27 15.07 0.45 6.08
C ASN A 27 14.71 -0.73 5.15
N ILE A 28 13.56 -1.38 5.40
CA ILE A 28 13.08 -2.53 4.61
C ILE A 28 11.88 -2.19 3.72
N TYR A 29 11.21 -1.06 3.97
CA TYR A 29 9.95 -0.71 3.32
C TYR A 29 10.17 0.01 2.00
N ARG A 30 9.37 -0.35 1.01
CA ARG A 30 9.18 0.37 -0.26
C ARG A 30 7.88 1.17 -0.23
N VAL A 31 7.65 2.01 -1.25
CA VAL A 31 6.34 2.61 -1.47
C VAL A 31 5.27 1.52 -1.61
N PRO A 32 4.18 1.54 -0.80
CA PRO A 32 3.18 0.46 -0.75
C PRO A 32 2.19 0.45 -1.91
N TYR A 33 2.60 0.92 -3.07
CA TYR A 33 1.85 0.90 -4.32
C TYR A 33 2.59 0.15 -5.41
N LEU A 34 1.85 -0.35 -6.39
CA LEU A 34 2.45 -1.00 -7.53
C LEU A 34 3.43 -0.05 -8.23
N SER A 35 4.64 -0.53 -8.50
CA SER A 35 5.72 0.30 -9.06
C SER A 35 5.30 0.97 -10.38
N GLY A 36 5.61 2.24 -10.50
CA GLY A 36 5.32 3.08 -11.66
C GLY A 36 3.96 3.76 -11.65
N LEU A 37 3.19 3.63 -10.58
CA LEU A 37 1.97 4.38 -10.39
C LEU A 37 2.27 5.73 -9.75
N ASP A 38 1.51 6.75 -10.15
CA ASP A 38 1.58 8.08 -9.57
C ASP A 38 0.75 8.09 -8.28
N VAL A 39 1.35 8.57 -7.20
CA VAL A 39 0.77 8.61 -5.85
C VAL A 39 0.95 9.99 -5.26
N HIS A 40 -0.13 10.56 -4.72
CA HIS A 40 -0.10 11.79 -3.97
C HIS A 40 0.00 11.51 -2.47
N VAL A 41 0.97 12.12 -1.79
CA VAL A 41 1.11 12.04 -0.34
C VAL A 41 0.31 13.15 0.32
N THR A 42 -0.83 12.81 0.93
CA THR A 42 -1.71 13.77 1.58
C THR A 42 -1.27 14.13 2.99
N SER A 43 -0.72 13.16 3.73
CA SER A 43 -0.17 13.36 5.08
C SER A 43 1.10 12.54 5.27
N ASN A 44 2.09 13.14 5.89
CA ASN A 44 3.32 12.45 6.26
C ASN A 44 3.43 12.26 7.79
N HIS A 45 4.53 11.67 8.24
CA HIS A 45 4.77 11.36 9.65
C HIS A 45 4.73 12.58 10.60
N LEU A 46 4.84 13.81 10.08
CA LEU A 46 4.78 15.08 10.84
C LEU A 46 3.41 15.77 10.75
N THR A 47 2.60 15.43 9.75
CA THR A 47 1.33 16.13 9.48
C THR A 47 0.10 15.26 9.73
N HIS A 48 0.25 13.91 9.73
CA HIS A 48 -0.83 13.00 10.09
C HIS A 48 -1.21 13.14 11.58
N SER A 49 -2.48 12.99 11.92
CA SER A 49 -2.96 12.97 13.31
C SER A 49 -3.60 11.61 13.65
N PRO A 50 -3.03 10.83 14.58
CA PRO A 50 -1.76 10.98 15.30
C PRO A 50 -0.52 10.88 14.40
N LEU A 51 0.59 11.48 14.83
CA LEU A 51 1.85 11.53 14.09
C LEU A 51 2.45 10.14 13.84
N GLY A 52 3.44 10.06 12.93
CA GLY A 52 4.21 8.85 12.66
C GLY A 52 3.63 7.93 11.59
N ARG A 53 2.64 8.40 10.81
CA ARG A 53 1.91 7.65 9.78
C ARG A 53 1.93 8.38 8.46
N TYR A 54 1.52 7.68 7.40
CA TYR A 54 1.37 8.24 6.07
C TYR A 54 -0.03 8.00 5.53
N ASP A 55 -0.64 9.04 4.94
CA ASP A 55 -1.80 8.91 4.07
C ASP A 55 -1.38 9.23 2.64
N MET A 56 -1.73 8.36 1.75
CA MET A 56 -1.37 8.44 0.34
C MET A 56 -2.56 8.04 -0.53
N SER A 57 -2.73 8.68 -1.68
CA SER A 57 -3.78 8.33 -2.63
C SER A 57 -3.25 8.23 -4.05
N GLY A 58 -3.85 7.34 -4.83
CA GLY A 58 -3.62 7.33 -6.26
C GLY A 58 -4.04 8.64 -6.92
N THR A 59 -3.32 9.08 -7.94
CA THR A 59 -3.63 10.31 -8.67
C THR A 59 -4.54 10.07 -9.87
N GLY A 60 -5.18 11.11 -10.37
CA GLY A 60 -6.08 11.03 -11.50
C GLY A 60 -7.33 10.19 -11.20
N ASN A 61 -7.56 9.12 -11.96
CA ASN A 61 -8.68 8.21 -11.72
C ASN A 61 -8.52 7.37 -10.45
N GLY A 62 -7.35 7.41 -9.80
CA GLY A 62 -7.04 6.69 -8.57
C GLY A 62 -7.77 7.22 -7.33
N SER A 63 -8.30 8.43 -7.35
CA SER A 63 -9.00 9.04 -6.21
C SER A 63 -10.42 8.51 -5.96
N SER A 64 -10.76 7.32 -6.46
CA SER A 64 -12.07 6.69 -6.30
C SER A 64 -11.92 5.21 -5.98
N CYS A 65 -12.76 4.67 -5.09
CA CYS A 65 -12.81 3.23 -4.81
C CYS A 65 -13.07 2.38 -6.08
N SER A 66 -13.74 2.94 -7.08
CA SER A 66 -13.98 2.27 -8.36
C SER A 66 -12.75 2.26 -9.28
N ALA A 67 -11.76 3.10 -9.01
CA ALA A 67 -10.51 3.11 -9.77
C ALA A 67 -9.63 1.89 -9.50
N ASN A 68 -9.85 1.21 -8.36
CA ASN A 68 -9.09 0.03 -7.95
C ASN A 68 -7.57 0.26 -8.00
N TYR A 69 -7.12 1.29 -7.29
CA TYR A 69 -5.71 1.64 -7.24
C TYR A 69 -4.96 0.60 -6.38
N PRO A 70 -3.99 -0.14 -6.95
CA PRO A 70 -3.45 -1.33 -6.31
C PRO A 70 -2.46 -0.98 -5.20
N ILE A 71 -2.70 -1.56 -4.03
CA ILE A 71 -1.83 -1.55 -2.85
C ILE A 71 -1.02 -2.83 -2.85
N VAL A 72 0.27 -2.72 -2.57
CA VAL A 72 1.18 -3.86 -2.46
C VAL A 72 1.89 -3.89 -1.10
N ALA A 73 2.36 -5.07 -0.70
CA ALA A 73 3.17 -5.23 0.49
C ALA A 73 4.45 -4.37 0.39
N ALA A 74 4.68 -3.52 1.39
CA ALA A 74 5.85 -2.65 1.43
C ALA A 74 7.15 -3.40 1.74
N ALA A 75 7.05 -4.56 2.42
CA ALA A 75 8.16 -5.44 2.74
C ALA A 75 7.68 -6.89 2.77
N GLU A 76 8.63 -7.83 2.69
CA GLU A 76 8.37 -9.26 2.89
C GLU A 76 7.86 -9.53 4.31
N GLY A 77 6.90 -10.45 4.45
CA GLY A 77 6.40 -10.84 5.76
C GLY A 77 5.29 -11.87 5.71
N ILE A 78 4.66 -12.09 6.86
CA ILE A 78 3.54 -13.02 7.03
C ILE A 78 2.29 -12.21 7.37
N ILE A 79 1.20 -12.46 6.65
CA ILE A 79 -0.10 -11.86 6.95
C ILE A 79 -0.61 -12.39 8.29
N ARG A 80 -0.86 -11.49 9.23
CA ARG A 80 -1.33 -11.86 10.58
C ARG A 80 -2.79 -11.49 10.85
N ARG A 81 -3.31 -10.51 10.14
CA ARG A 81 -4.71 -10.11 10.27
C ARG A 81 -5.24 -9.55 8.96
N ILE A 82 -6.45 -9.92 8.61
CA ILE A 82 -7.22 -9.36 7.50
C ILE A 82 -8.62 -9.03 8.03
N VAL A 83 -9.09 -7.83 7.71
CA VAL A 83 -10.51 -7.44 7.74
C VAL A 83 -10.76 -6.73 6.41
N ASP A 84 -11.65 -7.27 5.57
CA ASP A 84 -11.96 -6.73 4.25
C ASP A 84 -13.42 -6.91 3.82
N ASN A 85 -14.31 -7.13 4.79
CA ASN A 85 -15.73 -7.40 4.54
C ASN A 85 -16.65 -6.18 4.69
N ASN A 86 -16.13 -5.04 5.13
CA ASN A 86 -16.89 -3.81 5.22
C ASN A 86 -17.00 -3.14 3.85
N ASP A 87 -18.17 -2.55 3.55
CA ASP A 87 -18.50 -2.09 2.21
C ASP A 87 -18.07 -0.65 1.97
N THR A 88 -18.53 0.24 2.82
CA THR A 88 -18.31 1.68 2.75
C THR A 88 -18.32 2.28 4.14
N ARG A 89 -17.94 3.55 4.24
CA ARG A 89 -18.19 4.32 5.47
C ARG A 89 -19.71 4.47 5.67
N PRO A 90 -20.29 3.93 6.76
CA PRO A 90 -21.67 4.18 7.05
C PRO A 90 -21.92 5.69 7.27
N PRO A 91 -23.04 6.26 6.77
CA PRO A 91 -23.28 7.70 6.82
C PRO A 91 -23.36 8.28 8.23
N ASP A 92 -23.72 7.47 9.23
CA ASP A 92 -23.95 7.89 10.61
C ASP A 92 -22.92 7.31 11.60
N CYS A 93 -21.75 6.91 11.14
CA CYS A 93 -20.76 6.24 11.99
C CYS A 93 -19.80 7.18 12.76
N ASP A 94 -19.88 8.50 12.57
CA ASP A 94 -18.99 9.46 13.25
C ASP A 94 -19.39 9.62 14.73
N PRO A 95 -18.50 9.38 15.73
CA PRO A 95 -17.04 9.15 15.57
C PRO A 95 -16.61 7.67 15.38
N ASP A 96 -17.51 6.70 15.34
CA ASP A 96 -17.22 5.27 15.43
C ASP A 96 -16.92 4.60 14.07
N CYS A 97 -16.62 5.38 13.03
CA CYS A 97 -16.29 4.86 11.70
C CYS A 97 -15.09 3.90 11.69
N ALA A 98 -14.21 4.01 12.67
CA ALA A 98 -13.07 3.11 12.80
C ALA A 98 -13.47 1.62 12.90
N ASP A 99 -14.65 1.31 13.47
CA ASP A 99 -15.15 -0.06 13.62
C ASP A 99 -15.42 -0.74 12.29
N PHE A 100 -15.66 0.05 11.24
CA PHE A 100 -15.94 -0.43 9.89
C PHE A 100 -14.70 -0.45 8.99
N ASN A 101 -13.49 -0.31 9.54
CA ASN A 101 -12.27 -0.25 8.75
C ASN A 101 -11.92 -1.62 8.12
N ASN A 102 -11.49 -1.59 6.84
CA ASN A 102 -10.82 -2.72 6.21
C ASN A 102 -9.31 -2.52 6.29
N TYR A 103 -8.58 -3.58 6.67
CA TYR A 103 -7.15 -3.49 6.86
C TYR A 103 -6.43 -4.83 6.77
N VAL A 104 -5.14 -4.76 6.48
CA VAL A 104 -4.20 -5.88 6.54
C VAL A 104 -3.06 -5.54 7.49
N TRP A 105 -2.67 -6.49 8.35
CA TRP A 105 -1.43 -6.44 9.13
C TRP A 105 -0.47 -7.51 8.65
N ILE A 106 0.79 -7.12 8.43
CA ILE A 106 1.90 -8.00 8.03
C ILE A 106 3.00 -7.92 9.09
N GLU A 107 3.42 -9.07 9.60
CA GLU A 107 4.59 -9.22 10.47
C GLU A 107 5.84 -9.46 9.64
N HIS A 108 6.90 -8.72 9.92
CA HIS A 108 8.20 -8.82 9.26
C HIS A 108 9.23 -9.55 10.13
N ALA A 109 10.26 -10.13 9.50
CA ALA A 109 11.28 -10.93 10.20
C ALA A 109 12.08 -10.16 11.27
N ASN A 110 12.14 -8.82 11.17
CA ASN A 110 12.79 -7.94 12.15
C ASN A 110 11.89 -7.63 13.38
N GLY A 111 10.68 -8.20 13.46
CA GLY A 111 9.72 -7.97 14.55
C GLY A 111 8.88 -6.71 14.39
N GLU A 112 9.03 -5.97 13.30
CA GLU A 112 8.15 -4.87 12.95
C GLU A 112 6.88 -5.38 12.24
N TRP A 113 5.81 -4.60 12.29
CA TRP A 113 4.53 -4.91 11.66
C TRP A 113 4.05 -3.71 10.85
N SER A 114 3.66 -3.94 9.60
CA SER A 114 3.06 -2.91 8.75
C SER A 114 1.55 -3.08 8.62
N LYS A 115 0.81 -1.97 8.62
CA LYS A 115 -0.63 -1.92 8.44
C LYS A 115 -1.00 -1.13 7.19
N TYR A 116 -1.99 -1.66 6.49
CA TYR A 116 -2.61 -1.08 5.30
C TYR A 116 -4.09 -0.94 5.57
N SER A 117 -4.62 0.29 5.57
CA SER A 117 -6.02 0.55 5.95
C SER A 117 -6.80 1.25 4.86
N HIS A 118 -8.12 1.31 5.06
CA HIS A 118 -9.12 1.90 4.17
C HIS A 118 -9.26 1.17 2.84
N MET A 119 -8.94 -0.13 2.86
CA MET A 119 -8.93 -0.97 1.67
C MET A 119 -10.35 -1.32 1.20
N LYS A 120 -10.49 -1.55 -0.10
CA LYS A 120 -11.74 -1.95 -0.74
C LYS A 120 -12.21 -3.31 -0.23
N LYS A 121 -13.53 -3.45 -0.04
CA LYS A 121 -14.18 -4.71 0.34
C LYS A 121 -13.78 -5.85 -0.60
N ASN A 122 -13.48 -7.01 0.00
CA ASN A 122 -13.11 -8.24 -0.69
C ASN A 122 -11.87 -8.12 -1.61
N SER A 123 -11.13 -7.02 -1.51
CA SER A 123 -9.96 -6.83 -2.39
C SER A 123 -8.76 -7.68 -1.96
N THR A 124 -8.67 -8.04 -0.68
CA THR A 124 -7.60 -8.88 -0.15
C THR A 124 -7.92 -10.36 -0.28
N THR A 125 -9.06 -10.80 0.26
CA THR A 125 -9.40 -12.24 0.33
C THR A 125 -9.92 -12.80 -0.98
N VAL A 126 -10.66 -12.00 -1.77
CA VAL A 126 -11.26 -12.48 -3.02
C VAL A 126 -10.41 -12.10 -4.24
N THR A 127 -9.96 -10.84 -4.32
CA THR A 127 -9.27 -10.38 -5.53
C THR A 127 -7.78 -10.71 -5.51
N ALA A 128 -7.09 -10.47 -4.39
CA ALA A 128 -5.69 -10.83 -4.23
C ALA A 128 -5.50 -12.30 -3.81
N ASP A 129 -6.58 -13.00 -3.43
CA ASP A 129 -6.59 -14.41 -3.00
C ASP A 129 -5.63 -14.69 -1.84
N LEU A 130 -5.64 -13.82 -0.84
CA LEU A 130 -4.76 -13.88 0.32
C LEU A 130 -5.54 -14.25 1.58
N GLN A 131 -4.86 -14.96 2.49
CA GLN A 131 -5.39 -15.35 3.79
C GLN A 131 -4.37 -15.11 4.91
N VAL A 132 -4.87 -15.14 6.15
CA VAL A 132 -4.01 -15.08 7.33
C VAL A 132 -3.10 -16.30 7.37
N GLY A 133 -1.80 -16.06 7.55
CA GLY A 133 -0.74 -17.07 7.51
C GLY A 133 0.06 -17.08 6.22
N ASP A 134 -0.43 -16.45 5.15
CA ASP A 134 0.30 -16.39 3.89
C ASP A 134 1.58 -15.56 4.04
N GLN A 135 2.66 -16.07 3.45
CA GLN A 135 3.89 -15.32 3.25
C GLN A 135 3.75 -14.47 1.99
N VAL A 136 4.06 -13.18 2.11
CA VAL A 136 4.05 -12.23 1.00
C VAL A 136 5.42 -11.62 0.81
N CYS A 137 5.80 -11.40 -0.44
CA CYS A 137 7.01 -10.67 -0.79
C CYS A 137 6.73 -9.16 -0.89
N ALA A 138 7.76 -8.33 -0.75
CA ALA A 138 7.66 -6.93 -1.10
C ALA A 138 7.12 -6.79 -2.54
N GLY A 139 6.07 -5.97 -2.73
CA GLY A 139 5.41 -5.82 -4.02
C GLY A 139 4.30 -6.83 -4.33
N THR A 140 3.99 -7.78 -3.44
CA THR A 140 2.80 -8.64 -3.57
C THR A 140 1.53 -7.79 -3.47
N LEU A 141 0.59 -7.98 -4.43
CA LEU A 141 -0.72 -7.29 -4.37
C LEU A 141 -1.45 -7.68 -3.09
N LEU A 142 -1.86 -6.69 -2.30
CA LEU A 142 -2.66 -6.89 -1.09
C LEU A 142 -4.14 -6.59 -1.31
N GLY A 143 -4.46 -5.72 -2.26
CA GLY A 143 -5.81 -5.26 -2.53
C GLY A 143 -5.83 -3.87 -3.16
N TYR A 144 -6.90 -3.14 -2.95
CA TYR A 144 -7.11 -1.83 -3.57
C TYR A 144 -7.45 -0.76 -2.55
N GLU A 145 -7.04 0.45 -2.87
CA GLU A 145 -7.38 1.69 -2.15
C GLU A 145 -8.88 1.95 -2.18
N CYS A 146 -9.42 2.42 -1.06
CA CYS A 146 -10.79 2.91 -0.94
C CYS A 146 -10.90 3.90 0.23
N ASP A 147 -12.13 4.14 0.72
CA ASP A 147 -12.48 5.04 1.81
C ASP A 147 -13.24 4.34 2.95
N VAL A 148 -13.03 3.05 3.12
CA VAL A 148 -13.73 2.24 4.12
C VAL A 148 -13.24 2.57 5.52
N GLY A 149 -14.17 2.82 6.45
CA GLY A 149 -13.86 3.19 7.84
C GLY A 149 -13.72 4.70 8.05
N GLN A 150 -12.83 5.12 8.94
CA GLN A 150 -12.58 6.52 9.29
C GLN A 150 -11.73 7.20 8.20
N ALA A 151 -12.30 7.44 7.05
CA ALA A 151 -11.65 8.04 5.90
C ALA A 151 -12.49 9.19 5.33
N SER A 152 -11.88 10.31 4.96
CA SER A 152 -12.54 11.45 4.33
C SER A 152 -12.67 11.31 2.80
N GLY A 153 -12.01 10.34 2.22
CA GLY A 153 -11.99 10.00 0.80
C GLY A 153 -11.03 8.84 0.55
N PRO A 154 -10.97 8.30 -0.67
CA PRO A 154 -10.10 7.19 -0.99
C PRO A 154 -8.63 7.52 -0.76
N HIS A 155 -7.98 6.71 0.07
CA HIS A 155 -6.56 6.78 0.35
C HIS A 155 -6.08 5.49 1.04
N LEU A 156 -4.78 5.24 1.00
CA LEU A 156 -4.11 4.26 1.84
C LEU A 156 -3.60 4.97 3.09
N HIS A 157 -4.05 4.52 4.25
CA HIS A 157 -3.37 4.79 5.51
C HIS A 157 -2.32 3.70 5.76
N PHE A 158 -1.05 4.11 5.87
CA PHE A 158 0.09 3.23 6.09
C PHE A 158 0.81 3.55 7.39
N GLU A 159 0.98 2.54 8.25
CA GLU A 159 1.71 2.68 9.51
C GLU A 159 2.61 1.47 9.79
N VAL A 160 3.68 1.69 10.57
CA VAL A 160 4.56 0.63 11.06
C VAL A 160 4.60 0.66 12.58
N ARG A 161 4.52 -0.52 13.20
CA ARG A 161 4.57 -0.71 14.64
C ARG A 161 5.52 -1.82 15.02
N ARG A 162 6.08 -1.71 16.24
CA ARG A 162 6.80 -2.80 16.88
C ARG A 162 6.09 -3.14 18.20
N PRO A 163 5.50 -4.34 18.33
CA PRO A 163 4.87 -4.78 19.58
C PRO A 163 5.86 -4.81 20.74
N ASN A 164 5.47 -4.32 21.91
CA ASN A 164 6.28 -4.46 23.14
C ASN A 164 6.32 -5.91 23.62
N ASN A 165 5.28 -6.68 23.31
CA ASN A 165 5.20 -8.10 23.61
C ASN A 165 4.90 -8.92 22.34
N PRO A 166 5.94 -9.34 21.58
CA PRO A 166 5.76 -10.10 20.34
C PRO A 166 5.03 -11.44 20.51
N ALA A 167 5.10 -12.04 21.72
CA ALA A 167 4.41 -13.31 22.00
C ALA A 167 2.89 -13.15 22.20
N ASN A 168 2.42 -11.93 22.42
CA ASN A 168 0.99 -11.65 22.67
C ASN A 168 0.57 -10.30 22.08
N VAL A 169 0.57 -10.22 20.76
CA VAL A 169 0.18 -9.00 20.03
C VAL A 169 -1.33 -8.80 20.10
N GLN A 170 -1.75 -7.65 20.62
CA GLN A 170 -3.15 -7.29 20.76
C GLN A 170 -3.56 -6.32 19.64
N ILE A 171 -4.46 -6.77 18.78
CA ILE A 171 -5.07 -5.96 17.71
C ILE A 171 -6.56 -5.84 18.00
N SER A 172 -7.06 -4.61 18.16
CA SER A 172 -8.48 -4.37 18.40
C SER A 172 -9.33 -4.83 17.21
N THR A 173 -10.53 -5.26 17.46
CA THR A 173 -11.51 -5.54 16.41
C THR A 173 -11.99 -4.26 15.74
N ALA A 174 -12.10 -3.18 16.51
CA ALA A 174 -12.42 -1.84 16.06
C ALA A 174 -11.20 -1.18 15.43
N GLY A 175 -11.25 -0.87 14.14
CA GLY A 175 -10.21 -0.15 13.40
C GLY A 175 -8.87 -0.88 13.24
N GLY A 176 -8.70 -2.05 13.87
CA GLY A 176 -7.45 -2.81 13.79
C GLY A 176 -6.27 -2.12 14.45
N PHE A 177 -6.48 -1.37 15.55
CA PHE A 177 -5.39 -0.72 16.27
C PHE A 177 -4.59 -1.73 17.07
N MET A 178 -3.27 -1.68 16.93
CA MET A 178 -2.36 -2.45 17.79
C MET A 178 -2.12 -1.68 19.07
N SER A 179 -2.61 -2.21 20.20
CA SER A 179 -2.28 -1.71 21.54
C SER A 179 -0.94 -2.25 22.00
N ASP A 180 -0.30 -1.61 22.96
CA ASP A 180 0.98 -2.03 23.52
C ASP A 180 2.08 -2.22 22.44
N ALA A 181 2.28 -1.18 21.63
CA ALA A 181 3.29 -1.17 20.58
C ALA A 181 3.92 0.21 20.41
N VAL A 182 5.20 0.22 20.05
CA VAL A 182 5.89 1.44 19.64
C VAL A 182 5.44 1.83 18.23
N HIS A 183 5.08 3.08 18.04
CA HIS A 183 4.88 3.69 16.72
C HIS A 183 6.24 4.00 16.10
N LEU A 184 6.47 3.49 14.91
CA LEU A 184 7.68 3.75 14.15
C LEU A 184 7.35 4.66 12.96
N VAL A 185 8.25 5.59 12.65
CA VAL A 185 8.18 6.32 11.38
C VAL A 185 8.69 5.40 10.27
N PRO A 186 7.85 5.03 9.30
CA PRO A 186 8.28 4.16 8.22
C PRO A 186 9.39 4.79 7.38
N VAL A 187 10.54 4.13 7.31
CA VAL A 187 11.68 4.49 6.45
C VAL A 187 11.52 3.78 5.11
N ILE A 188 11.42 4.56 4.03
CA ILE A 188 11.13 4.06 2.69
C ILE A 188 12.42 3.92 1.88
N ASN A 189 12.93 2.73 1.73
CA ASN A 189 14.22 2.45 1.08
C ASN A 189 14.25 2.78 -0.42
N SER A 190 13.10 2.86 -1.06
CA SER A 190 12.99 3.18 -2.48
C SER A 190 12.93 4.67 -2.79
N LEU A 191 12.97 5.53 -1.77
CA LEU A 191 13.02 6.99 -1.89
C LEU A 191 14.41 7.51 -1.51
N GLY A 192 14.89 8.53 -2.23
CA GLY A 192 16.22 9.12 -1.98
C GLY A 192 16.36 9.70 -0.57
N ASP A 193 15.32 10.36 -0.07
CA ASP A 193 15.28 10.97 1.26
C ASP A 193 14.72 10.03 2.34
N HIS A 194 14.31 8.82 1.96
CA HIS A 194 13.74 7.79 2.83
C HIS A 194 12.39 8.14 3.49
N TYR A 195 11.83 9.31 3.25
CA TYR A 195 10.55 9.77 3.80
C TYR A 195 9.68 10.39 2.72
N PHE A 196 8.37 10.39 2.99
CA PHE A 196 7.41 11.10 2.15
C PHE A 196 7.29 12.57 2.60
N GLU A 197 7.30 13.47 1.64
CA GLU A 197 6.95 14.87 1.86
C GLU A 197 5.44 15.06 1.66
N THR A 198 4.82 15.85 2.54
CA THR A 198 3.38 16.18 2.44
C THR A 198 3.09 17.04 1.21
N ASN A 199 1.95 16.80 0.57
CA ASN A 199 1.49 17.49 -0.65
C ASN A 199 2.47 17.32 -1.82
N THR A 200 3.07 16.17 -1.95
CA THR A 200 3.95 15.82 -3.07
C THR A 200 3.40 14.65 -3.88
N ASP A 201 3.67 14.68 -5.17
CA ASP A 201 3.43 13.57 -6.06
C ASP A 201 4.71 12.75 -6.20
N ILE A 202 4.59 11.46 -6.08
CA ILE A 202 5.68 10.51 -6.24
C ILE A 202 5.30 9.43 -7.24
N VAL A 203 6.30 8.85 -7.90
CA VAL A 203 6.11 7.62 -8.67
C VAL A 203 6.49 6.45 -7.77
N ALA A 204 5.55 5.55 -7.53
CA ALA A 204 5.81 4.36 -6.73
C ALA A 204 6.97 3.56 -7.32
N SER A 205 7.92 3.18 -6.49
CA SER A 205 9.17 2.52 -6.86
C SER A 205 9.42 1.27 -6.03
N GLY A 206 10.31 0.43 -6.51
CA GLY A 206 10.62 -0.88 -5.94
C GLY A 206 10.22 -2.03 -6.88
N SER A 207 10.71 -3.22 -6.64
CA SER A 207 10.33 -4.41 -7.41
C SER A 207 8.90 -4.83 -7.08
N ASN A 208 8.12 -5.18 -8.11
CA ASN A 208 6.82 -5.82 -7.90
C ASN A 208 7.04 -7.33 -7.75
N ALA A 209 6.27 -7.97 -6.86
CA ALA A 209 6.27 -9.41 -6.77
C ALA A 209 5.43 -10.02 -7.90
N CYS A 210 5.97 -11.03 -8.56
CA CYS A 210 5.29 -11.78 -9.61
C CYS A 210 5.22 -13.25 -9.25
N THR A 211 4.03 -13.84 -9.29
CA THR A 211 3.79 -15.21 -8.83
C THR A 211 4.13 -16.28 -9.85
N ASN A 212 4.19 -15.95 -11.13
CA ASN A 212 4.42 -16.90 -12.22
C ASN A 212 5.55 -16.44 -13.14
N ILE A 213 6.35 -17.39 -13.64
CA ILE A 213 7.42 -17.10 -14.61
C ILE A 213 6.82 -16.62 -15.93
N ASN A 214 5.80 -17.32 -16.45
CA ASN A 214 5.07 -16.94 -17.64
C ASN A 214 3.58 -17.13 -17.43
N ILE A 215 2.76 -16.21 -17.92
CA ILE A 215 1.32 -16.29 -17.92
C ILE A 215 0.82 -16.40 -19.35
N ASN A 216 0.16 -17.53 -19.67
CA ASN A 216 -0.58 -17.72 -20.91
C ASN A 216 -2.06 -17.72 -20.62
N ILE A 217 -2.76 -16.69 -21.09
CA ILE A 217 -4.23 -16.64 -20.98
C ILE A 217 -4.80 -17.55 -22.05
N VAL A 218 -5.40 -18.65 -21.63
CA VAL A 218 -5.79 -19.78 -22.53
C VAL A 218 -7.25 -19.82 -22.90
N SER A 219 -8.06 -18.85 -22.44
CA SER A 219 -9.48 -18.80 -22.74
C SER A 219 -9.94 -17.37 -23.00
N PRO A 220 -11.04 -17.16 -23.74
CA PRO A 220 -11.67 -15.87 -23.88
C PRO A 220 -12.03 -15.28 -22.51
N LEU A 221 -11.84 -13.98 -22.35
CA LEU A 221 -12.15 -13.27 -21.13
C LEU A 221 -12.88 -11.98 -21.48
N VAL A 222 -14.05 -11.78 -20.88
CA VAL A 222 -14.78 -10.53 -20.95
C VAL A 222 -14.93 -9.98 -19.56
N ILE A 223 -14.36 -8.79 -19.32
CA ILE A 223 -14.42 -8.08 -18.06
C ILE A 223 -15.32 -6.88 -18.24
N THR A 224 -16.46 -6.90 -17.55
CA THR A 224 -17.51 -5.88 -17.67
C THR A 224 -17.93 -5.39 -16.30
N GLY A 225 -18.20 -4.09 -16.16
CA GLY A 225 -18.74 -3.49 -14.95
C GLY A 225 -17.73 -2.64 -14.17
N THR A 226 -18.28 -1.78 -13.33
CA THR A 226 -17.54 -0.72 -12.63
C THR A 226 -16.51 -1.23 -11.61
N ASP A 227 -16.68 -2.46 -11.12
CA ASP A 227 -15.82 -3.01 -10.06
C ASP A 227 -15.02 -4.23 -10.50
N GLN A 228 -15.01 -4.51 -11.78
CA GLN A 228 -14.28 -5.65 -12.31
C GLN A 228 -12.83 -5.27 -12.59
N VAL A 229 -11.93 -5.93 -11.91
CA VAL A 229 -10.48 -5.76 -12.07
C VAL A 229 -9.85 -7.08 -12.43
N LYS A 230 -8.88 -7.04 -13.34
CA LYS A 230 -8.04 -8.19 -13.63
C LYS A 230 -6.59 -7.79 -13.73
N ILE A 231 -5.78 -8.35 -12.84
CA ILE A 231 -4.34 -8.11 -12.81
C ILE A 231 -3.61 -9.40 -13.16
N TYR A 232 -2.64 -9.28 -14.05
CA TYR A 232 -1.69 -10.35 -14.38
C TYR A 232 -0.28 -9.87 -14.10
N MET A 233 0.47 -10.61 -13.29
CA MET A 233 1.85 -10.29 -12.93
C MET A 233 2.73 -11.51 -13.16
N ALA A 234 3.71 -11.38 -14.05
CA ALA A 234 4.64 -12.44 -14.41
C ALA A 234 6.07 -11.97 -14.32
N SER A 235 6.98 -12.80 -13.83
CA SER A 235 8.43 -12.51 -13.86
C SER A 235 9.05 -12.65 -15.26
N GLY A 236 8.44 -13.44 -16.13
CA GLY A 236 8.78 -13.62 -17.54
C GLY A 236 7.82 -12.91 -18.48
N ASP A 237 7.07 -13.68 -19.26
CA ASP A 237 6.22 -13.19 -20.32
C ASP A 237 4.73 -13.31 -19.99
N ILE A 238 3.92 -12.38 -20.49
CA ILE A 238 2.47 -12.47 -20.52
C ILE A 238 2.01 -12.53 -21.96
N THR A 239 1.22 -13.55 -22.30
CA THR A 239 0.61 -13.69 -23.64
C THR A 239 -0.90 -13.79 -23.50
N THR A 240 -1.64 -12.94 -24.21
CA THR A 240 -3.10 -13.00 -24.24
C THR A 240 -3.60 -14.14 -25.13
N PHE A 241 -4.88 -14.51 -24.93
CA PHE A 241 -5.52 -15.60 -25.66
C PHE A 241 -5.48 -15.41 -27.17
N ASN A 242 -5.24 -16.47 -27.93
CA ASN A 242 -5.23 -16.48 -29.38
C ASN A 242 -6.49 -17.17 -29.92
N GLY A 243 -7.26 -16.44 -30.73
CA GLY A 243 -8.46 -16.99 -31.38
C GLY A 243 -9.78 -16.72 -30.67
N GLY A 244 -9.81 -15.81 -29.71
CA GLY A 244 -11.02 -15.36 -29.03
C GLY A 244 -10.94 -13.91 -28.57
N THR A 245 -12.00 -13.46 -27.90
CA THR A 245 -12.08 -12.08 -27.40
C THR A 245 -11.51 -11.98 -26.00
N MET A 246 -10.59 -11.05 -25.80
CA MET A 246 -10.20 -10.55 -24.47
C MET A 246 -10.60 -9.09 -24.40
N LEU A 247 -11.68 -8.79 -23.70
CA LEU A 247 -12.37 -7.51 -23.76
C LEU A 247 -12.50 -6.89 -22.37
N TYR A 248 -12.03 -5.66 -22.24
CA TYR A 248 -12.29 -4.78 -21.12
C TYR A 248 -13.33 -3.74 -21.52
N THR A 249 -14.47 -3.68 -20.83
CA THR A 249 -15.56 -2.76 -21.14
C THR A 249 -16.00 -1.97 -19.91
N ASN A 250 -16.68 -0.84 -20.17
CA ASN A 250 -17.46 -0.10 -19.18
C ASN A 250 -16.79 0.03 -17.80
N THR A 251 -15.85 0.94 -17.68
CA THR A 251 -15.17 1.22 -16.39
C THR A 251 -14.43 0.04 -15.75
N SER A 252 -14.31 -1.11 -16.45
CA SER A 252 -13.48 -2.18 -15.99
C SER A 252 -11.98 -1.81 -16.04
N ASN A 253 -11.20 -2.34 -15.13
CA ASN A 253 -9.78 -2.06 -15.03
C ASN A 253 -8.96 -3.32 -15.33
N GLY A 254 -7.90 -3.16 -16.10
CA GLY A 254 -6.95 -4.22 -16.40
C GLY A 254 -5.52 -3.77 -16.20
N MET A 255 -4.70 -4.66 -15.66
CA MET A 255 -3.27 -4.42 -15.56
C MET A 255 -2.50 -5.67 -15.94
N MET A 256 -1.45 -5.49 -16.72
CA MET A 256 -0.44 -6.52 -16.99
C MET A 256 0.93 -5.99 -16.63
N HIS A 257 1.64 -6.71 -15.78
CA HIS A 257 3.04 -6.43 -15.46
C HIS A 257 3.90 -7.66 -15.76
N ALA A 258 4.87 -7.53 -16.63
CA ALA A 258 5.76 -8.62 -17.05
C ALA A 258 7.21 -8.24 -16.87
N GLY A 259 8.06 -9.21 -16.52
CA GLY A 259 9.50 -9.02 -16.43
C GLY A 259 10.16 -8.86 -17.81
N ASN A 260 9.68 -9.60 -18.81
CA ASN A 260 10.30 -9.63 -20.13
C ASN A 260 9.43 -9.02 -21.23
N SER A 261 8.23 -9.58 -21.46
CA SER A 261 7.38 -9.12 -22.56
C SER A 261 5.88 -9.27 -22.27
N ILE A 262 5.08 -8.45 -22.96
CA ILE A 262 3.62 -8.57 -22.99
C ILE A 262 3.20 -8.66 -24.46
N THR A 263 2.62 -9.79 -24.83
CA THR A 263 2.10 -10.02 -26.18
C THR A 263 0.59 -9.93 -26.18
N LEU A 264 0.05 -8.85 -26.74
CA LEU A 264 -1.40 -8.68 -26.97
C LEU A 264 -1.75 -9.27 -28.34
N ARG A 265 -2.47 -10.39 -28.35
CA ARG A 265 -2.86 -11.10 -29.59
C ARG A 265 -4.13 -10.53 -30.21
N PRO A 266 -4.41 -10.79 -31.48
CA PRO A 266 -5.69 -10.41 -32.11
C PRO A 266 -6.89 -10.85 -31.28
N GLY A 267 -7.85 -9.93 -31.11
CA GLY A 267 -9.01 -10.11 -30.23
C GLY A 267 -8.89 -9.42 -28.87
N PHE A 268 -7.71 -8.90 -28.51
CA PHE A 268 -7.58 -8.02 -27.34
C PHE A 268 -8.21 -6.64 -27.63
N GLN A 269 -9.04 -6.17 -26.71
CA GLN A 269 -9.71 -4.87 -26.81
C GLN A 269 -9.86 -4.24 -25.41
N ALA A 270 -9.50 -2.96 -25.30
CA ALA A 270 -9.85 -2.10 -24.20
C ALA A 270 -10.69 -0.95 -24.79
N VAL A 271 -11.98 -0.92 -24.48
CA VAL A 271 -12.90 0.05 -25.10
C VAL A 271 -12.98 1.35 -24.28
N PRO A 272 -13.47 2.45 -24.88
CA PRO A 272 -13.65 3.71 -24.16
C PRO A 272 -14.43 3.51 -22.85
N GLY A 273 -13.92 4.10 -21.77
CA GLY A 273 -14.47 3.95 -20.42
C GLY A 273 -13.83 2.81 -19.60
N SER A 274 -13.04 1.91 -20.22
CA SER A 274 -12.18 1.00 -19.49
C SER A 274 -10.79 1.60 -19.29
N TYR A 275 -10.13 1.18 -18.21
CA TYR A 275 -8.72 1.49 -17.96
C TYR A 275 -7.89 0.23 -18.15
N PHE A 276 -6.88 0.29 -19.01
CA PHE A 276 -5.94 -0.81 -19.21
C PHE A 276 -4.50 -0.30 -19.20
N HIS A 277 -3.68 -0.90 -18.36
CA HIS A 277 -2.26 -0.58 -18.23
C HIS A 277 -1.40 -1.83 -18.46
N ALA A 278 -0.44 -1.75 -19.37
CA ALA A 278 0.54 -2.78 -19.63
C ALA A 278 1.94 -2.23 -19.37
N ARG A 279 2.73 -2.92 -18.56
CA ARG A 279 4.08 -2.49 -18.19
C ARG A 279 5.07 -3.64 -18.23
N ILE A 280 6.29 -3.33 -18.67
CA ILE A 280 7.44 -4.22 -18.57
C ILE A 280 8.41 -3.64 -17.53
N GLY A 281 8.85 -4.47 -16.58
CA GLY A 281 9.78 -4.06 -15.53
C GLY A 281 10.16 -5.23 -14.64
N THR A 282 11.11 -5.01 -13.74
CA THR A 282 11.58 -6.06 -12.82
C THR A 282 10.48 -6.54 -11.90
N CYS A 283 10.38 -7.85 -11.77
CA CYS A 283 9.51 -8.54 -10.81
C CYS A 283 10.38 -9.33 -9.82
N ALA A 284 10.06 -9.23 -8.54
CA ALA A 284 10.52 -10.23 -7.58
C ALA A 284 9.73 -11.52 -7.79
N THR A 285 10.38 -12.68 -7.79
CA THR A 285 9.72 -13.97 -7.89
C THR A 285 9.55 -14.60 -6.52
N THR A 286 8.34 -15.12 -6.21
CA THR A 286 8.21 -16.12 -5.16
C THR A 286 8.68 -17.45 -5.72
N ASN A 287 9.63 -18.10 -5.07
CA ASN A 287 9.96 -19.47 -5.43
C ASN A 287 8.84 -20.42 -4.92
N ILE A 288 8.80 -21.63 -5.49
CA ILE A 288 7.82 -22.68 -5.10
C ILE A 288 7.91 -23.12 -3.63
N THR A 289 8.92 -22.67 -2.88
CA THR A 289 9.05 -22.88 -1.43
C THR A 289 8.49 -21.73 -0.61
N GLY A 290 7.93 -20.69 -1.25
CA GLY A 290 7.35 -19.52 -0.57
C GLY A 290 8.35 -18.47 -0.11
N ALA A 291 9.64 -18.66 -0.32
CA ALA A 291 10.65 -17.65 0.00
C ALA A 291 10.74 -16.58 -1.10
N CYS A 292 10.85 -15.34 -0.70
CA CYS A 292 11.05 -14.21 -1.61
C CYS A 292 12.51 -14.15 -2.09
N GLN A 293 12.73 -13.88 -3.38
CA GLN A 293 14.04 -13.72 -4.00
C GLN A 293 14.20 -12.34 -4.62
#